data_65d24f0cf19b614defcb9ffd1e140f15
#
_entry.id   65d24f0cf19b614defcb9ffd1e140f15
#
_cell.length_a   1.000
_cell.length_b   1.000
_cell.length_c   1.000
_cell.angle_alpha   90.00
_cell.angle_beta   90.00
_cell.angle_gamma   90.00
#
_symmetry.space_group_name_H-M   'P 1'
#
loop_
_entity.id
_entity.type
_entity.pdbx_description
1 polymer ?
#
loop_
_entity_poly.entity_id
_entity_poly.type
_entity_poly.pdbx_seq_one_letter_code
_entity_poly.pdbx_strand_id
1 'polypeptide(L)'
;MTETILEIKNLKKSYGKNEVLKDISLSVKKGEVISIIGSSGSGKSTFLRSINLLESPSGGEILYHGDNVLEKGYDLTTYRERLGMVFQSFNLFENLNVLENAIVAQTTVLKRDRKEAESIAKANLEKVGMGEQYWKAKPKQLSGGQKQRVAIARALSVDPEAILFDEP
;
A
#
# COMPACT_ATOMS: atom_id res chain seq x y z
N MET A 1 -6.91 22.99 11.56
CA MET A 1 -7.76 21.78 11.34
C MET A 1 -6.91 20.78 10.59
N THR A 2 -6.87 19.51 11.02
CA THR A 2 -6.06 18.47 10.37
C THR A 2 -6.72 18.10 9.05
N GLU A 3 -5.94 18.10 7.96
CA GLU A 3 -6.39 17.79 6.60
C GLU A 3 -6.89 16.33 6.51
N THR A 4 -8.06 16.13 5.88
CA THR A 4 -8.56 14.80 5.57
C THR A 4 -7.94 14.34 4.24
N ILE A 5 -7.20 13.24 4.26
CA ILE A 5 -6.55 12.67 3.07
C ILE A 5 -7.50 11.75 2.32
N LEU A 6 -8.19 10.87 3.08
CA LEU A 6 -9.04 9.84 2.50
C LEU A 6 -10.38 9.81 3.24
N GLU A 7 -11.47 9.78 2.50
CA GLU A 7 -12.82 9.63 3.05
C GLU A 7 -13.55 8.52 2.28
N ILE A 8 -14.05 7.56 3.01
CA ILE A 8 -14.78 6.40 2.50
C ILE A 8 -16.22 6.55 2.96
N LYS A 9 -17.18 6.49 2.03
CA LYS A 9 -18.60 6.67 2.30
C LYS A 9 -19.41 5.47 1.80
N ASN A 10 -20.07 4.81 2.73
CA ASN A 10 -21.02 3.73 2.46
C ASN A 10 -20.45 2.65 1.53
N LEU A 11 -19.14 2.30 1.70
CA LEU A 11 -18.44 1.37 0.84
C LEU A 11 -19.06 -0.03 0.94
N LYS A 12 -19.35 -0.61 -0.21
CA LYS A 12 -19.96 -1.94 -0.35
C LYS A 12 -19.11 -2.81 -1.26
N LYS A 13 -19.03 -4.10 -0.94
CA LYS A 13 -18.41 -5.11 -1.80
C LYS A 13 -19.17 -6.43 -1.69
N SER A 14 -19.58 -6.93 -2.84
CA SER A 14 -20.24 -8.23 -2.97
C SER A 14 -19.52 -9.11 -3.98
N TYR A 15 -19.47 -10.39 -3.73
CA TYR A 15 -19.04 -11.44 -4.66
C TYR A 15 -20.25 -12.33 -4.96
N GLY A 16 -20.90 -12.09 -6.09
CA GLY A 16 -22.18 -12.70 -6.41
C GLY A 16 -23.24 -12.31 -5.39
N LYS A 17 -23.79 -13.30 -4.68
CA LYS A 17 -24.80 -13.08 -3.62
C LYS A 17 -24.19 -12.84 -2.23
N ASN A 18 -22.89 -13.01 -2.06
CA ASN A 18 -22.23 -12.83 -0.78
C ASN A 18 -21.77 -11.38 -0.60
N GLU A 19 -22.42 -10.66 0.30
CA GLU A 19 -22.07 -9.28 0.65
C GLU A 19 -21.03 -9.28 1.77
N VAL A 20 -19.77 -8.92 1.41
CA VAL A 20 -18.62 -8.91 2.32
C VAL A 20 -18.46 -7.56 3.01
N LEU A 21 -18.59 -6.47 2.27
CA LEU A 21 -18.64 -5.11 2.83
C LEU A 21 -20.04 -4.57 2.61
N LYS A 22 -20.73 -4.22 3.69
CA LYS A 22 -22.15 -3.85 3.65
C LYS A 22 -22.40 -2.36 3.59
N ASP A 23 -21.71 -1.61 4.43
CA ASP A 23 -21.86 -0.15 4.54
C ASP A 23 -20.75 0.38 5.44
N ILE A 24 -19.54 0.57 4.89
CA ILE A 24 -18.40 0.99 5.68
C ILE A 24 -18.05 2.43 5.35
N SER A 25 -18.04 3.28 6.38
CA SER A 25 -17.63 4.67 6.27
C SER A 25 -16.47 4.94 7.22
N LEU A 26 -15.46 5.66 6.73
CA LEU A 26 -14.23 5.95 7.46
C LEU A 26 -13.61 7.24 6.90
N SER A 27 -13.05 8.05 7.77
CA SER A 27 -12.26 9.23 7.40
C SER A 27 -10.85 9.10 7.96
N VAL A 28 -9.83 9.36 7.14
CA VAL A 28 -8.41 9.30 7.51
C VAL A 28 -7.80 10.69 7.36
N LYS A 29 -7.23 11.19 8.44
CA LYS A 29 -6.56 12.49 8.48
C LYS A 29 -5.04 12.33 8.35
N LYS A 30 -4.38 13.38 7.93
CA LYS A 30 -2.92 13.42 7.84
C LYS A 30 -2.27 13.13 9.21
N GLY A 31 -1.35 12.15 9.23
CA GLY A 31 -0.65 11.72 10.44
C GLY A 31 -1.47 10.82 11.36
N GLU A 32 -2.68 10.44 10.99
CA GLU A 32 -3.51 9.52 11.77
C GLU A 32 -3.10 8.06 11.52
N VAL A 33 -3.18 7.24 12.58
CA VAL A 33 -3.01 5.79 12.49
C VAL A 33 -4.32 5.13 12.87
N ILE A 34 -4.88 4.32 11.95
CA ILE A 34 -6.14 3.62 12.15
C ILE A 34 -5.88 2.11 12.17
N SER A 35 -6.37 1.44 13.22
CA SER A 35 -6.31 -0.02 13.33
C SER A 35 -7.68 -0.64 13.05
N ILE A 36 -7.72 -1.58 12.09
CA ILE A 36 -8.92 -2.33 11.73
C ILE A 36 -8.86 -3.70 12.40
N ILE A 37 -9.78 -3.95 13.34
CA ILE A 37 -9.84 -5.18 14.12
C ILE A 37 -11.06 -5.99 13.71
N GLY A 38 -10.91 -7.31 13.60
CA GLY A 38 -11.98 -8.24 13.28
C GLY A 38 -11.46 -9.66 13.12
N SER A 39 -12.36 -10.64 13.19
CA SER A 39 -12.02 -12.06 12.99
C SER A 39 -11.48 -12.34 11.58
N SER A 40 -10.82 -13.49 11.42
CA SER A 40 -10.42 -13.94 10.08
C SER A 40 -11.65 -14.08 9.18
N GLY A 41 -11.55 -13.64 7.94
CA GLY A 41 -12.67 -13.64 6.98
C GLY A 41 -13.72 -12.54 7.16
N SER A 42 -13.53 -11.58 8.10
CA SER A 42 -14.48 -10.47 8.30
C SER A 42 -14.44 -9.38 7.21
N GLY A 43 -13.59 -9.52 6.19
CA GLY A 43 -13.52 -8.57 5.08
C GLY A 43 -12.43 -7.48 5.20
N LYS A 44 -11.53 -7.55 6.20
CA LYS A 44 -10.45 -6.55 6.37
C LYS A 44 -9.59 -6.37 5.13
N SER A 45 -9.06 -7.47 4.59
CA SER A 45 -8.26 -7.44 3.35
C SER A 45 -9.06 -6.95 2.15
N THR A 46 -10.34 -7.36 2.04
CA THR A 46 -11.24 -6.89 1.00
C THR A 46 -11.45 -5.37 1.10
N PHE A 47 -11.60 -4.85 2.31
CA PHE A 47 -11.74 -3.41 2.56
C PHE A 47 -10.50 -2.65 2.12
N LEU A 48 -9.30 -3.06 2.55
CA LEU A 48 -8.04 -2.43 2.16
C LEU A 48 -7.80 -2.49 0.65
N ARG A 49 -8.08 -3.64 0.01
CA ARG A 49 -7.96 -3.80 -1.44
C ARG A 49 -8.98 -2.99 -2.22
N SER A 50 -10.17 -2.78 -1.66
CA SER A 50 -11.18 -1.90 -2.25
C SER A 50 -10.77 -0.44 -2.16
N ILE A 51 -10.14 0.00 -1.07
CA ILE A 51 -9.58 1.35 -0.95
C ILE A 51 -8.50 1.59 -2.01
N ASN A 52 -7.56 0.66 -2.18
CA ASN A 52 -6.49 0.78 -3.20
C ASN A 52 -6.99 0.48 -4.63
N LEU A 53 -8.27 0.13 -4.79
CA LEU A 53 -8.87 -0.26 -6.07
C LEU A 53 -8.17 -1.44 -6.78
N LEU A 54 -7.53 -2.33 -5.99
CA LEU A 54 -7.13 -3.66 -6.44
C LEU A 54 -8.36 -4.55 -6.61
N GLU A 55 -9.41 -4.26 -5.87
CA GLU A 55 -10.75 -4.82 -6.01
C GLU A 55 -11.76 -3.70 -6.19
N SER A 56 -12.56 -3.75 -7.25
CA SER A 56 -13.58 -2.73 -7.50
C SER A 56 -14.71 -2.87 -6.49
N PRO A 57 -15.07 -1.81 -5.73
CA PRO A 57 -16.23 -1.82 -4.86
C PRO A 57 -17.53 -2.03 -5.65
N SER A 58 -18.55 -2.55 -4.99
CA SER A 58 -19.89 -2.73 -5.56
C SER A 58 -20.77 -1.49 -5.37
N GLY A 59 -20.36 -0.56 -4.51
CA GLY A 59 -21.07 0.70 -4.25
C GLY A 59 -20.36 1.53 -3.19
N GLY A 60 -20.84 2.73 -2.99
CA GLY A 60 -20.24 3.73 -2.12
C GLY A 60 -19.29 4.67 -2.87
N GLU A 61 -18.57 5.48 -2.11
CA GLU A 61 -17.62 6.47 -2.64
C GLU A 61 -16.29 6.35 -1.91
N ILE A 62 -15.21 6.65 -2.62
CA ILE A 62 -13.86 6.81 -2.06
C ILE A 62 -13.36 8.17 -2.52
N LEU A 63 -13.20 9.09 -1.58
CA LEU A 63 -12.73 10.44 -1.85
C LEU A 63 -11.28 10.58 -1.40
N TYR A 64 -10.41 10.98 -2.30
CA TYR A 64 -9.02 11.31 -2.03
C TYR A 64 -8.83 12.82 -2.21
N HIS A 65 -8.47 13.54 -1.14
CA HIS A 65 -8.48 15.00 -1.08
C HIS A 65 -9.78 15.64 -1.58
N GLY A 66 -10.93 14.96 -1.37
CA GLY A 66 -12.25 15.42 -1.79
C GLY A 66 -12.70 14.97 -3.17
N ASP A 67 -11.79 14.44 -4.00
CA ASP A 67 -12.10 13.96 -5.35
C ASP A 67 -12.47 12.48 -5.33
N ASN A 68 -13.58 12.10 -5.96
CA ASN A 68 -14.02 10.70 -5.99
C ASN A 68 -13.20 9.89 -6.98
N VAL A 69 -12.36 8.97 -6.45
CA VAL A 69 -11.47 8.13 -7.25
C VAL A 69 -12.20 7.08 -8.09
N LEU A 70 -13.50 6.87 -7.85
CA LEU A 70 -14.34 5.95 -8.63
C LEU A 70 -14.94 6.61 -9.88
N GLU A 71 -14.76 7.90 -10.08
CA GLU A 71 -15.26 8.60 -11.25
C GLU A 71 -14.52 8.17 -12.52
N LYS A 72 -15.27 8.12 -13.62
CA LYS A 72 -14.72 7.74 -14.91
C LYS A 72 -13.64 8.72 -15.37
N GLY A 73 -12.45 8.21 -15.63
CA GLY A 73 -11.32 9.02 -16.09
C GLY A 73 -10.41 9.55 -14.99
N TYR A 74 -10.68 9.19 -13.72
CA TYR A 74 -9.77 9.51 -12.63
C TYR A 74 -8.41 8.83 -12.81
N ASP A 75 -7.32 9.54 -12.50
CA ASP A 75 -5.96 9.01 -12.61
C ASP A 75 -5.62 8.04 -11.46
N LEU A 76 -5.97 6.78 -11.67
CA LEU A 76 -5.70 5.71 -10.71
C LEU A 76 -4.20 5.41 -10.53
N THR A 77 -3.37 5.78 -11.48
CA THR A 77 -1.91 5.60 -11.37
C THR A 77 -1.37 6.53 -10.30
N THR A 78 -1.62 7.82 -10.41
CA THR A 78 -1.24 8.82 -9.41
C THR A 78 -1.85 8.51 -8.03
N TYR A 79 -3.11 8.08 -7.98
CA TYR A 79 -3.75 7.68 -6.72
C TYR A 79 -2.99 6.55 -6.02
N ARG A 80 -2.64 5.49 -6.75
CA ARG A 80 -1.92 4.33 -6.18
C ARG A 80 -0.47 4.64 -5.83
N GLU A 81 0.16 5.60 -6.49
CA GLU A 81 1.48 6.11 -6.11
C GLU A 81 1.46 6.75 -4.73
N ARG A 82 0.38 7.48 -4.42
CA ARG A 82 0.19 8.17 -3.13
C ARG A 82 -0.33 7.26 -2.02
N LEU A 83 -0.89 6.11 -2.36
CA LEU A 83 -1.46 5.15 -1.42
C LEU A 83 -0.67 3.84 -1.45
N GLY A 84 0.39 3.77 -0.66
CA GLY A 84 1.22 2.58 -0.54
C GLY A 84 0.45 1.38 0.04
N MET A 85 0.85 0.17 -0.33
CA MET A 85 0.27 -1.06 0.22
C MET A 85 1.34 -2.09 0.56
N VAL A 86 1.24 -2.62 1.79
CA VAL A 86 2.03 -3.76 2.27
C VAL A 86 1.09 -4.95 2.42
N PHE A 87 1.33 -5.98 1.61
CA PHE A 87 0.50 -7.18 1.57
C PHE A 87 0.89 -8.19 2.64
N GLN A 88 -0.06 -9.01 3.09
CA GLN A 88 0.17 -10.12 4.02
C GLN A 88 1.25 -11.09 3.54
N SER A 89 1.31 -11.40 2.24
CA SER A 89 2.34 -12.24 1.62
C SER A 89 3.56 -11.49 1.15
N PHE A 90 3.69 -10.19 1.51
CA PHE A 90 4.78 -9.26 1.18
C PHE A 90 4.96 -8.99 -0.32
N ASN A 91 4.64 -9.93 -1.20
CA ASN A 91 4.71 -9.83 -2.67
C ASN A 91 6.03 -9.23 -3.18
N LEU A 92 7.15 -9.69 -2.63
CA LEU A 92 8.46 -9.30 -3.13
C LEU A 92 8.72 -9.94 -4.49
N PHE A 93 9.41 -9.21 -5.36
CA PHE A 93 9.87 -9.74 -6.64
C PHE A 93 11.01 -10.73 -6.41
N GLU A 94 10.74 -12.02 -6.60
CA GLU A 94 11.68 -13.12 -6.31
C GLU A 94 12.94 -13.08 -7.18
N ASN A 95 12.85 -12.52 -8.38
CA ASN A 95 13.96 -12.33 -9.30
C ASN A 95 14.85 -11.11 -8.96
N LEU A 96 14.40 -10.23 -8.07
CA LEU A 96 15.13 -9.05 -7.61
C LEU A 96 15.73 -9.28 -6.23
N ASN A 97 16.86 -8.63 -5.92
CA ASN A 97 17.41 -8.61 -4.57
C ASN A 97 16.67 -7.58 -3.70
N VAL A 98 17.05 -7.48 -2.42
CA VAL A 98 16.44 -6.56 -1.45
C VAL A 98 16.50 -5.11 -1.93
N LEU A 99 17.66 -4.64 -2.36
CA LEU A 99 17.83 -3.25 -2.83
C LEU A 99 17.00 -2.99 -4.09
N GLU A 100 17.03 -3.90 -5.05
CA GLU A 100 16.24 -3.78 -6.29
C GLU A 100 14.73 -3.78 -6.04
N ASN A 101 14.25 -4.56 -5.06
CA ASN A 101 12.84 -4.52 -4.66
C ASN A 101 12.41 -3.13 -4.18
N ALA A 102 13.28 -2.39 -3.48
CA ALA A 102 13.00 -1.03 -3.03
C ALA A 102 13.18 0.04 -4.13
N ILE A 103 13.92 -0.27 -5.20
CA ILE A 103 14.18 0.65 -6.31
C ILE A 103 13.12 0.55 -7.40
N VAL A 104 12.66 -0.65 -7.73
CA VAL A 104 11.91 -0.93 -8.97
C VAL A 104 10.70 -0.02 -9.19
N ALA A 105 9.89 0.21 -8.17
CA ALA A 105 8.72 1.08 -8.29
C ALA A 105 9.10 2.55 -8.54
N GLN A 106 10.18 3.03 -7.94
CA GLN A 106 10.67 4.39 -8.11
C GLN A 106 11.09 4.68 -9.56
N THR A 107 11.76 3.72 -10.20
CA THR A 107 12.27 3.88 -11.58
C THR A 107 11.21 3.58 -12.64
N THR A 108 10.34 2.59 -12.39
CA THR A 108 9.34 2.16 -13.38
C THR A 108 8.09 3.03 -13.36
N VAL A 109 7.62 3.44 -12.19
CA VAL A 109 6.39 4.20 -12.02
C VAL A 109 6.69 5.70 -11.93
N LEU A 110 7.51 6.12 -10.96
CA LEU A 110 7.83 7.54 -10.75
C LEU A 110 8.85 8.09 -11.75
N LYS A 111 9.43 7.25 -12.62
CA LYS A 111 10.49 7.62 -13.57
C LYS A 111 11.68 8.32 -12.92
N ARG A 112 11.91 8.05 -11.64
CA ARG A 112 13.02 8.63 -10.87
C ARG A 112 14.35 8.15 -11.42
N ASP A 113 15.38 9.03 -11.40
CA ASP A 113 16.74 8.62 -11.78
C ASP A 113 17.24 7.47 -10.89
N ARG A 114 18.02 6.57 -11.49
CA ARG A 114 18.51 5.36 -10.83
C ARG A 114 19.35 5.66 -9.58
N LYS A 115 20.22 6.66 -9.63
CA LYS A 115 21.08 7.02 -8.49
C LYS A 115 20.26 7.59 -7.33
N GLU A 116 19.31 8.44 -7.64
CA GLU A 116 18.38 8.99 -6.66
C GLU A 116 17.53 7.88 -6.04
N ALA A 117 16.93 7.02 -6.87
CA ALA A 117 16.12 5.88 -6.42
C ALA A 117 16.91 4.93 -5.50
N GLU A 118 18.19 4.67 -5.83
CA GLU A 118 19.07 3.85 -5.00
C GLU A 118 19.37 4.50 -3.65
N SER A 119 19.64 5.81 -3.62
CA SER A 119 19.88 6.56 -2.38
C SER A 119 18.67 6.50 -1.45
N ILE A 120 17.47 6.73 -1.98
CA ILE A 120 16.21 6.67 -1.23
C ILE A 120 15.94 5.25 -0.73
N ALA A 121 16.14 4.24 -1.57
CA ALA A 121 15.96 2.84 -1.22
C ALA A 121 16.87 2.42 -0.05
N LYS A 122 18.15 2.77 -0.11
CA LYS A 122 19.14 2.51 0.95
C LYS A 122 18.71 3.15 2.27
N ALA A 123 18.36 4.43 2.24
CA ALA A 123 17.89 5.15 3.42
C ALA A 123 16.64 4.50 4.05
N ASN A 124 15.66 4.08 3.25
CA ASN A 124 14.45 3.43 3.76
C ASN A 124 14.71 2.00 4.24
N LEU A 125 15.59 1.25 3.59
CA LEU A 125 16.02 -0.07 4.08
C LEU A 125 16.74 0.04 5.43
N GLU A 126 17.61 1.01 5.62
CA GLU A 126 18.26 1.26 6.91
C GLU A 126 17.27 1.63 8.00
N LYS A 127 16.28 2.50 7.73
CA LYS A 127 15.22 2.85 8.69
C LYS A 127 14.46 1.63 9.21
N VAL A 128 14.28 0.60 8.42
CA VAL A 128 13.61 -0.64 8.83
C VAL A 128 14.59 -1.72 9.34
N GLY A 129 15.87 -1.39 9.53
CA GLY A 129 16.89 -2.30 10.03
C GLY A 129 17.37 -3.34 9.01
N MET A 130 17.23 -3.05 7.72
CA MET A 130 17.74 -3.86 6.60
C MET A 130 19.00 -3.20 6.02
N GLY A 131 20.10 -3.23 6.79
CA GLY A 131 21.38 -2.63 6.41
C GLY A 131 22.08 -3.31 5.21
N GLU A 132 23.26 -2.80 4.87
CA GLU A 132 24.00 -3.16 3.65
C GLU A 132 24.23 -4.67 3.48
N GLN A 133 24.41 -5.40 4.58
CA GLN A 133 24.61 -6.85 4.57
C GLN A 133 23.44 -7.63 3.92
N TYR A 134 22.24 -7.05 3.86
CA TYR A 134 21.05 -7.67 3.26
C TYR A 134 20.77 -7.28 1.82
N TRP A 135 21.35 -6.16 1.32
CA TRP A 135 20.94 -5.55 0.05
C TRP A 135 21.05 -6.46 -1.16
N LYS A 136 22.05 -7.37 -1.16
CA LYS A 136 22.26 -8.34 -2.25
C LYS A 136 21.48 -9.64 -2.08
N ALA A 137 20.85 -9.86 -0.92
CA ALA A 137 20.08 -11.08 -0.65
C ALA A 137 18.82 -11.15 -1.52
N LYS A 138 18.42 -12.36 -1.90
CA LYS A 138 17.15 -12.63 -2.58
C LYS A 138 16.03 -12.88 -1.56
N PRO A 139 14.75 -12.67 -1.90
CA PRO A 139 13.63 -12.90 -0.99
C PRO A 139 13.63 -14.28 -0.34
N LYS A 140 13.98 -15.33 -1.08
CA LYS A 140 14.05 -16.71 -0.57
C LYS A 140 15.09 -16.92 0.55
N GLN A 141 16.05 -16.01 0.71
CA GLN A 141 17.09 -16.06 1.74
C GLN A 141 16.69 -15.32 3.02
N LEU A 142 15.52 -14.68 3.02
CA LEU A 142 15.04 -13.84 4.11
C LEU A 142 14.02 -14.58 4.97
N SER A 143 14.03 -14.28 6.28
CA SER A 143 12.94 -14.66 7.19
C SER A 143 11.66 -13.87 6.86
N GLY A 144 10.51 -14.31 7.39
CA GLY A 144 9.24 -13.60 7.22
C GLY A 144 9.30 -12.14 7.67
N GLY A 145 9.86 -11.88 8.85
CA GLY A 145 10.02 -10.52 9.36
C GLY A 145 10.98 -9.66 8.53
N GLN A 146 12.03 -10.25 7.94
CA GLN A 146 12.90 -9.54 7.01
C GLN A 146 12.19 -9.20 5.70
N LYS A 147 11.41 -10.14 5.14
CA LYS A 147 10.57 -9.88 3.95
C LYS A 147 9.57 -8.75 4.20
N GLN A 148 8.93 -8.73 5.37
CA GLN A 148 8.03 -7.66 5.78
C GLN A 148 8.72 -6.31 5.80
N ARG A 149 9.90 -6.21 6.42
CA ARG A 149 10.68 -4.97 6.47
C ARG A 149 11.06 -4.47 5.07
N VAL A 150 11.47 -5.37 4.17
CA VAL A 150 11.74 -5.01 2.76
C VAL A 150 10.49 -4.50 2.05
N ALA A 151 9.33 -5.14 2.28
CA ALA A 151 8.05 -4.67 1.72
C ALA A 151 7.65 -3.28 2.23
N ILE A 152 7.90 -2.99 3.52
CA ILE A 152 7.69 -1.66 4.11
C ILE A 152 8.65 -0.64 3.48
N ALA A 153 9.94 -0.94 3.38
CA ALA A 153 10.93 -0.06 2.75
C ALA A 153 10.56 0.24 1.29
N ARG A 154 10.10 -0.77 0.54
CA ARG A 154 9.60 -0.60 -0.83
C ARG A 154 8.42 0.36 -0.89
N ALA A 155 7.44 0.21 0.01
CA ALA A 155 6.28 1.09 0.07
C ALA A 155 6.67 2.53 0.43
N LEU A 156 7.59 2.73 1.38
CA LEU A 156 8.10 4.05 1.76
C LEU A 156 8.89 4.73 0.64
N SER A 157 9.53 3.96 -0.23
CA SER A 157 10.43 4.50 -1.26
C SER A 157 9.73 5.25 -2.37
N VAL A 158 8.43 5.11 -2.52
CA VAL A 158 7.61 5.91 -3.45
C VAL A 158 7.03 7.17 -2.81
N ASP A 159 7.38 7.46 -1.55
CA ASP A 159 6.93 8.63 -0.79
C ASP A 159 5.39 8.76 -0.73
N PRO A 160 4.69 7.74 -0.23
CA PRO A 160 3.24 7.73 -0.17
C PRO A 160 2.70 8.67 0.93
N GLU A 161 1.51 9.22 0.74
CA GLU A 161 0.79 9.98 1.77
C GLU A 161 0.15 9.09 2.83
N ALA A 162 -0.25 7.89 2.46
CA ALA A 162 -0.77 6.88 3.36
C ALA A 162 -0.28 5.49 2.98
N ILE A 163 -0.21 4.58 3.95
CA ILE A 163 0.15 3.18 3.72
C ILE A 163 -0.94 2.29 4.31
N LEU A 164 -1.43 1.36 3.50
CA LEU A 164 -2.35 0.31 3.90
C LEU A 164 -1.55 -0.95 4.27
N PHE A 165 -1.77 -1.47 5.47
CA PHE A 165 -1.15 -2.72 5.93
C PHE A 165 -2.20 -3.82 6.00
N ASP A 166 -2.04 -4.86 5.18
CA ASP A 166 -2.91 -6.03 5.17
C ASP A 166 -2.26 -7.13 6.04
N GLU A 167 -2.69 -7.23 7.31
CA GLU A 167 -2.20 -8.16 8.34
C GLU A 167 -0.66 -8.11 8.49
N PRO A 168 -0.11 -6.99 9.03
CA PRO A 168 1.33 -6.79 9.19
C PRO A 168 1.97 -7.70 10.24
#